data_42ba264395c145d9d0fb185c9a249a57
#
_entry.id   42ba264395c145d9d0fb185c9a249a57
#
_cell.length_a   1.000
_cell.length_b   1.000
_cell.length_c   1.000
_cell.angle_alpha   90.00
_cell.angle_beta   90.00
_cell.angle_gamma   90.00
#
_symmetry.space_group_name_H-M   'P 1'
#
loop_
_entity.id
_entity.type
_entity.pdbx_description
1 polymer ?
#
loop_
_entity_poly.entity_id
_entity_poly.type
_entity_poly.pdbx_seq_one_letter_code
_entity_poly.pdbx_strand_id
1 'polypeptide(L)'
;MDRAELNSGVVGYWHWPKVDRRMLPLIIMGHGFGTEWTFGTSETISGFSAAGFGVFTFDYRHYGESAGEPRQLLNVKKQLDDWRAVLAYVRQATRIDTTRLFIWGSSLGGGHALSIASEDHGVVGVLAQVPHCNVVDSLKNIPLAALLKTTAHALYDACIGLFGGLHTIPILNDPGRSGAMTFPGWKEEGLRLVPENSRWKNALPARSMLSVSTYIPEKAVRNIKCPVCIHYGKQDVGVPPGSVERTAAKIETVALHPFDGDHFDVYHDPLRARIMSDQLAFLKRILA
;
A
#
# COMPACT_ATOMS: atom_id res chain seq x y z
N MET A 1 -0.18 3.59 -21.45
CA MET A 1 0.56 3.06 -20.28
C MET A 1 1.94 2.63 -20.79
N ASP A 2 3.01 3.16 -20.17
CA ASP A 2 4.38 2.88 -20.60
C ASP A 2 5.10 2.15 -19.46
N ARG A 3 5.66 0.98 -19.77
CA ARG A 3 6.40 0.15 -18.81
C ARG A 3 7.79 0.75 -18.56
N ALA A 4 8.22 0.72 -17.34
CA ALA A 4 9.55 1.13 -16.90
C ALA A 4 10.18 0.04 -16.03
N GLU A 5 11.47 -0.21 -16.21
CA GLU A 5 12.24 -1.13 -15.39
C GLU A 5 13.39 -0.37 -14.74
N LEU A 6 13.43 -0.40 -13.42
CA LEU A 6 14.42 0.31 -12.63
C LEU A 6 15.65 -0.58 -12.41
N ASN A 7 16.82 0.04 -12.22
CA ASN A 7 18.06 -0.68 -11.91
C ASN A 7 17.98 -1.53 -10.62
N SER A 8 17.03 -1.22 -9.75
CA SER A 8 16.75 -2.00 -8.54
C SER A 8 16.02 -3.33 -8.82
N GLY A 9 15.56 -3.55 -10.05
CA GLY A 9 14.70 -4.66 -10.46
C GLY A 9 13.22 -4.44 -10.17
N VAL A 10 12.83 -3.23 -9.76
CA VAL A 10 11.43 -2.82 -9.68
C VAL A 10 10.90 -2.53 -11.07
N VAL A 11 9.70 -3.02 -11.38
CA VAL A 11 8.95 -2.68 -12.60
C VAL A 11 7.79 -1.78 -12.23
N GLY A 12 7.64 -0.69 -12.97
CA GLY A 12 6.55 0.27 -12.79
C GLY A 12 5.94 0.69 -14.13
N TYR A 13 4.85 1.43 -14.04
CA TYR A 13 4.03 1.78 -15.19
C TYR A 13 3.60 3.24 -15.11
N TRP A 14 3.87 3.99 -16.17
CA TRP A 14 3.41 5.35 -16.34
C TRP A 14 2.01 5.37 -16.94
N HIS A 15 1.10 6.11 -16.30
CA HIS A 15 -0.24 6.40 -16.79
C HIS A 15 -0.32 7.91 -17.02
N TRP A 16 -0.39 8.30 -18.28
CA TRP A 16 -0.37 9.71 -18.67
C TRP A 16 -1.78 10.27 -18.85
N PRO A 17 -2.05 11.47 -18.37
CA PRO A 17 -3.30 12.16 -18.68
C PRO A 17 -3.38 12.52 -20.16
N LYS A 18 -4.60 12.60 -20.69
CA LYS A 18 -4.87 13.07 -22.07
C LYS A 18 -4.85 14.60 -22.13
N VAL A 19 -3.77 15.22 -21.71
CA VAL A 19 -3.59 16.68 -21.73
C VAL A 19 -2.26 17.01 -22.37
N ASP A 20 -2.24 18.06 -23.22
CA ASP A 20 -1.01 18.62 -23.77
C ASP A 20 -0.41 19.60 -22.77
N ARG A 21 0.16 19.08 -21.71
CA ARG A 21 0.86 19.84 -20.66
C ARG A 21 2.25 19.26 -20.43
N ARG A 22 3.21 20.13 -20.43
CA ARG A 22 4.58 19.81 -19.95
C ARG A 22 4.62 20.00 -18.44
N MET A 23 5.47 19.25 -17.77
CA MET A 23 5.68 19.36 -16.30
C MET A 23 4.39 19.05 -15.50
N LEU A 24 4.00 17.78 -15.52
CA LEU A 24 2.81 17.27 -14.82
C LEU A 24 3.07 17.08 -13.32
N PRO A 25 2.11 17.39 -12.44
CA PRO A 25 2.14 16.86 -11.08
C PRO A 25 2.02 15.32 -11.14
N LEU A 26 2.73 14.63 -10.24
CA LEU A 26 2.78 13.17 -10.24
C LEU A 26 2.19 12.59 -8.96
N ILE A 27 1.41 11.53 -9.09
CA ILE A 27 1.01 10.66 -7.99
C ILE A 27 1.71 9.31 -8.16
N ILE A 28 2.53 8.92 -7.18
CA ILE A 28 3.17 7.61 -7.12
C ILE A 28 2.30 6.70 -6.24
N MET A 29 1.92 5.52 -6.77
CA MET A 29 0.97 4.63 -6.09
C MET A 29 1.64 3.32 -5.68
N GLY A 30 1.58 3.01 -4.38
CA GLY A 30 2.02 1.72 -3.83
C GLY A 30 0.88 0.86 -3.33
N HIS A 31 0.92 -0.41 -3.68
CA HIS A 31 -0.11 -1.39 -3.36
C HIS A 31 -0.03 -1.93 -1.93
N GLY A 32 -1.08 -2.65 -1.50
CA GLY A 32 -1.26 -3.19 -0.17
C GLY A 32 -0.50 -4.49 0.10
N PHE A 33 -0.89 -5.15 1.20
CA PHE A 33 -0.27 -6.38 1.68
C PHE A 33 -0.43 -7.52 0.69
N GLY A 34 0.69 -8.03 0.18
CA GLY A 34 0.71 -9.25 -0.63
C GLY A 34 -0.02 -9.15 -1.97
N THR A 35 -0.35 -7.96 -2.45
CA THR A 35 -1.06 -7.70 -3.71
C THR A 35 -0.10 -7.23 -4.81
N GLU A 36 -0.64 -6.81 -5.95
CA GLU A 36 0.04 -6.18 -7.07
C GLU A 36 -0.64 -4.82 -7.35
N TRP A 37 0.01 -3.94 -8.13
CA TRP A 37 -0.52 -2.60 -8.41
C TRP A 37 -1.89 -2.61 -9.11
N THR A 38 -2.26 -3.71 -9.76
CA THR A 38 -3.52 -3.86 -10.48
C THR A 38 -4.74 -4.15 -9.60
N PHE A 39 -4.53 -4.46 -8.30
CA PHE A 39 -5.62 -4.88 -7.42
C PHE A 39 -6.53 -3.70 -7.03
N GLY A 40 -7.71 -3.62 -7.64
CA GLY A 40 -8.75 -2.64 -7.31
C GLY A 40 -8.37 -1.18 -7.59
N THR A 41 -7.30 -0.91 -8.35
CA THR A 41 -6.74 0.44 -8.52
C THR A 41 -7.05 1.10 -9.87
N SER A 42 -7.60 0.37 -10.85
CA SER A 42 -7.80 0.85 -12.23
C SER A 42 -8.62 2.14 -12.32
N GLU A 43 -9.73 2.21 -11.59
CA GLU A 43 -10.59 3.38 -11.56
C GLU A 43 -9.95 4.55 -10.82
N THR A 44 -9.18 4.27 -9.76
CA THR A 44 -8.43 5.29 -9.02
C THR A 44 -7.35 5.91 -9.90
N ILE A 45 -6.60 5.11 -10.65
CA ILE A 45 -5.61 5.56 -11.62
C ILE A 45 -6.28 6.41 -12.70
N SER A 46 -7.40 5.93 -13.25
CA SER A 46 -8.16 6.64 -14.29
C SER A 46 -8.69 7.98 -13.80
N GLY A 47 -9.17 8.04 -12.55
CA GLY A 47 -9.66 9.27 -11.92
C GLY A 47 -8.56 10.32 -11.76
N PHE A 48 -7.38 9.95 -11.29
CA PHE A 48 -6.24 10.86 -11.20
C PHE A 48 -5.74 11.31 -12.56
N SER A 49 -5.62 10.39 -13.52
CA SER A 49 -5.21 10.73 -14.89
C SER A 49 -6.20 11.68 -15.57
N ALA A 50 -7.52 11.46 -15.41
CA ALA A 50 -8.55 12.35 -15.93
C ALA A 50 -8.51 13.75 -15.30
N ALA A 51 -8.05 13.85 -14.05
CA ALA A 51 -7.85 15.11 -13.35
C ALA A 51 -6.54 15.85 -13.72
N GLY A 52 -5.73 15.29 -14.65
CA GLY A 52 -4.52 15.93 -15.17
C GLY A 52 -3.23 15.57 -14.44
N PHE A 53 -3.23 14.57 -13.58
CA PHE A 53 -2.03 14.05 -12.93
C PHE A 53 -1.37 12.96 -13.80
N GLY A 54 -0.03 12.97 -13.88
CA GLY A 54 0.70 11.75 -14.17
C GLY A 54 0.52 10.78 -13.00
N VAL A 55 0.38 9.49 -13.31
CA VAL A 55 0.36 8.47 -12.27
C VAL A 55 1.47 7.47 -12.55
N PHE A 56 2.20 7.09 -11.52
CA PHE A 56 3.20 6.02 -11.58
C PHE A 56 2.84 4.93 -10.60
N THR A 57 2.53 3.75 -11.12
CA THR A 57 2.30 2.54 -10.32
C THR A 57 3.50 1.62 -10.42
N PHE A 58 3.73 0.77 -9.42
CA PHE A 58 4.83 -0.19 -9.45
C PHE A 58 4.50 -1.42 -8.61
N ASP A 59 5.13 -2.54 -8.95
CA ASP A 59 5.17 -3.72 -8.09
C ASP A 59 6.43 -3.72 -7.26
N TYR A 60 6.31 -4.02 -5.99
CA TYR A 60 7.49 -4.27 -5.14
C TYR A 60 8.28 -5.46 -5.67
N ARG A 61 9.59 -5.49 -5.41
CA ARG A 61 10.38 -6.70 -5.68
C ARG A 61 9.69 -7.93 -5.11
N HIS A 62 9.80 -9.04 -5.80
CA HIS A 62 9.11 -10.32 -5.58
C HIS A 62 7.64 -10.37 -6.05
N TYR A 63 7.04 -9.27 -6.52
CA TYR A 63 5.65 -9.19 -6.98
C TYR A 63 5.57 -8.84 -8.46
N GLY A 64 4.46 -9.18 -9.10
CA GLY A 64 4.15 -8.84 -10.48
C GLY A 64 5.29 -9.16 -11.44
N GLU A 65 5.71 -8.16 -12.22
CA GLU A 65 6.84 -8.26 -13.14
C GLU A 65 8.19 -7.85 -12.50
N SER A 66 8.19 -7.34 -11.28
CA SER A 66 9.42 -6.97 -10.57
C SER A 66 10.26 -8.19 -10.22
N ALA A 67 11.59 -8.01 -10.22
CA ALA A 67 12.54 -9.06 -9.90
C ALA A 67 12.42 -9.57 -8.45
N GLY A 68 13.01 -10.72 -8.19
CA GLY A 68 13.16 -11.27 -6.84
C GLY A 68 12.54 -12.66 -6.66
N GLU A 69 13.32 -13.53 -6.01
CA GLU A 69 12.90 -14.84 -5.57
C GLU A 69 13.10 -14.98 -4.05
N PRO A 70 12.28 -15.80 -3.37
CA PRO A 70 11.08 -16.46 -3.89
C PRO A 70 9.99 -15.43 -4.24
N ARG A 71 9.07 -15.80 -5.16
CA ARG A 71 7.95 -14.94 -5.53
C ARG A 71 7.03 -14.68 -4.34
N GLN A 72 6.44 -13.49 -4.34
CA GLN A 72 5.51 -13.00 -3.31
C GLN A 72 6.11 -12.93 -1.88
N LEU A 73 7.44 -12.88 -1.76
CA LEU A 73 8.09 -12.59 -0.47
C LEU A 73 7.84 -11.13 -0.08
N LEU A 74 7.09 -10.93 1.00
CA LEU A 74 6.91 -9.61 1.60
C LEU A 74 8.03 -9.34 2.60
N ASN A 75 8.80 -8.30 2.34
CA ASN A 75 9.79 -7.77 3.26
C ASN A 75 9.66 -6.26 3.33
N VAL A 76 9.21 -5.75 4.46
CA VAL A 76 8.91 -4.33 4.68
C VAL A 76 10.11 -3.44 4.34
N LYS A 77 11.32 -3.81 4.80
CA LYS A 77 12.52 -3.02 4.52
C LYS A 77 12.78 -2.93 3.01
N LYS A 78 12.71 -4.07 2.29
CA LYS A 78 12.89 -4.08 0.83
C LYS A 78 11.80 -3.26 0.12
N GLN A 79 10.55 -3.31 0.59
CA GLN A 79 9.47 -2.52 0.00
C GLN A 79 9.67 -1.01 0.22
N LEU A 80 10.17 -0.60 1.37
CA LEU A 80 10.56 0.81 1.60
C LEU A 80 11.77 1.20 0.74
N ASP A 81 12.74 0.31 0.53
CA ASP A 81 13.85 0.54 -0.40
C ASP A 81 13.37 0.66 -1.85
N ASP A 82 12.34 -0.11 -2.23
CA ASP A 82 11.70 0.00 -3.56
C ASP A 82 11.02 1.36 -3.73
N TRP A 83 10.33 1.89 -2.71
CA TRP A 83 9.78 3.24 -2.71
C TRP A 83 10.86 4.31 -2.93
N ARG A 84 11.99 4.21 -2.23
CA ARG A 84 13.12 5.14 -2.41
C ARG A 84 13.69 5.08 -3.81
N ALA A 85 13.83 3.88 -4.38
CA ALA A 85 14.28 3.68 -5.75
C ALA A 85 13.30 4.28 -6.76
N VAL A 86 11.99 4.11 -6.55
CA VAL A 86 10.95 4.70 -7.39
C VAL A 86 10.99 6.23 -7.33
N LEU A 87 11.08 6.82 -6.13
CA LEU A 87 11.19 8.28 -5.98
C LEU A 87 12.43 8.83 -6.68
N ALA A 88 13.58 8.18 -6.55
CA ALA A 88 14.81 8.57 -7.25
C ALA A 88 14.64 8.48 -8.78
N TYR A 89 13.98 7.44 -9.27
CA TYR A 89 13.71 7.25 -10.70
C TYR A 89 12.78 8.32 -11.27
N VAL A 90 11.62 8.55 -10.66
CA VAL A 90 10.62 9.48 -11.19
C VAL A 90 11.10 10.93 -11.18
N ARG A 91 12.01 11.29 -10.28
CA ARG A 91 12.65 12.62 -10.24
C ARG A 91 13.54 12.92 -11.45
N GLN A 92 13.90 11.92 -12.24
CA GLN A 92 14.67 12.07 -13.48
C GLN A 92 13.77 12.20 -14.71
N ALA A 93 12.45 12.05 -14.57
CA ALA A 93 11.52 12.06 -15.68
C ALA A 93 11.26 13.50 -16.17
N THR A 94 11.50 13.76 -17.45
CA THR A 94 11.43 15.10 -18.07
C THR A 94 10.01 15.68 -18.20
N ARG A 95 8.98 14.83 -18.10
CA ARG A 95 7.57 15.24 -18.18
C ARG A 95 6.96 15.59 -16.83
N ILE A 96 7.70 15.38 -15.74
CA ILE A 96 7.19 15.51 -14.37
C ILE A 96 7.73 16.79 -13.72
N ASP A 97 6.83 17.50 -13.04
CA ASP A 97 7.20 18.56 -12.12
C ASP A 97 7.61 17.94 -10.78
N THR A 98 8.89 17.84 -10.55
CA THR A 98 9.46 17.21 -9.34
C THR A 98 9.19 17.99 -8.06
N THR A 99 8.67 19.22 -8.15
CA THR A 99 8.21 20.02 -7.01
C THR A 99 6.76 19.70 -6.63
N ARG A 100 6.08 18.85 -7.39
CA ARG A 100 4.66 18.47 -7.21
C ARG A 100 4.50 16.94 -7.18
N LEU A 101 5.30 16.29 -6.31
CA LEU A 101 5.25 14.84 -6.13
C LEU A 101 4.31 14.49 -4.96
N PHE A 102 3.31 13.70 -5.25
CA PHE A 102 2.38 13.12 -4.29
C PHE A 102 2.59 11.62 -4.20
N ILE A 103 2.33 11.05 -3.05
CA ILE A 103 2.33 9.60 -2.86
C ILE A 103 0.98 9.12 -2.38
N TRP A 104 0.55 8.00 -2.93
CA TRP A 104 -0.69 7.32 -2.59
C TRP A 104 -0.38 5.90 -2.15
N GLY A 105 -1.07 5.42 -1.13
CA GLY A 105 -0.98 4.03 -0.73
C GLY A 105 -2.25 3.55 -0.06
N SER A 106 -2.55 2.26 -0.25
CA SER A 106 -3.67 1.60 0.42
C SER A 106 -3.19 0.50 1.34
N SER A 107 -3.83 0.33 2.49
CA SER A 107 -3.51 -0.70 3.48
C SER A 107 -2.03 -0.63 3.92
N LEU A 108 -1.27 -1.72 3.77
CA LEU A 108 0.19 -1.71 4.04
C LEU A 108 0.91 -0.66 3.19
N GLY A 109 0.51 -0.46 1.93
CA GLY A 109 1.02 0.60 1.06
C GLY A 109 0.74 2.00 1.61
N GLY A 110 -0.39 2.20 2.28
CA GLY A 110 -0.70 3.43 3.01
C GLY A 110 0.25 3.66 4.18
N GLY A 111 0.58 2.61 4.93
CA GLY A 111 1.62 2.66 5.96
C GLY A 111 3.00 2.99 5.39
N HIS A 112 3.34 2.43 4.21
CA HIS A 112 4.58 2.77 3.51
C HIS A 112 4.59 4.23 3.04
N ALA A 113 3.49 4.74 2.49
CA ALA A 113 3.37 6.14 2.10
C ALA A 113 3.61 7.08 3.30
N LEU A 114 3.02 6.78 4.47
CA LEU A 114 3.29 7.54 5.69
C LEU A 114 4.77 7.46 6.13
N SER A 115 5.37 6.27 6.07
CA SER A 115 6.79 6.08 6.43
C SER A 115 7.71 6.84 5.48
N ILE A 116 7.47 6.76 4.17
CA ILE A 116 8.26 7.46 3.16
C ILE A 116 8.15 8.98 3.29
N ALA A 117 6.94 9.52 3.49
CA ALA A 117 6.76 10.95 3.71
C ALA A 117 7.44 11.47 4.98
N SER A 118 7.67 10.60 5.97
CA SER A 118 8.39 10.98 7.20
C SER A 118 9.89 11.18 7.01
N GLU A 119 10.45 10.68 5.90
CA GLU A 119 11.88 10.75 5.57
C GLU A 119 12.17 11.52 4.28
N ASP A 120 11.24 11.59 3.34
CA ASP A 120 11.39 12.28 2.06
C ASP A 120 10.54 13.55 2.02
N HIS A 121 11.14 14.66 2.38
CA HIS A 121 10.48 15.98 2.43
C HIS A 121 10.30 16.65 1.06
N GLY A 122 10.70 16.00 -0.03
CA GLY A 122 10.38 16.42 -1.39
C GLY A 122 9.00 15.93 -1.86
N VAL A 123 8.31 15.11 -1.06
CA VAL A 123 6.90 14.77 -1.24
C VAL A 123 6.04 15.92 -0.70
N VAL A 124 5.09 16.42 -1.50
CA VAL A 124 4.27 17.58 -1.14
C VAL A 124 2.88 17.25 -0.64
N GLY A 125 2.49 15.97 -0.66
CA GLY A 125 1.23 15.50 -0.08
C GLY A 125 1.10 13.98 -0.12
N VAL A 126 0.36 13.44 0.85
CA VAL A 126 0.12 12.00 1.02
C VAL A 126 -1.37 11.71 0.95
N LEU A 127 -1.73 10.69 0.20
CA LEU A 127 -3.05 10.08 0.15
C LEU A 127 -2.96 8.67 0.74
N ALA A 128 -3.44 8.46 1.96
CA ALA A 128 -3.39 7.20 2.66
C ALA A 128 -4.80 6.61 2.82
N GLN A 129 -5.06 5.50 2.15
CA GLN A 129 -6.35 4.82 2.15
C GLN A 129 -6.27 3.59 3.05
N VAL A 130 -7.13 3.50 4.08
CA VAL A 130 -7.16 2.44 5.11
C VAL A 130 -5.75 2.04 5.57
N PRO A 131 -4.89 3.01 5.98
CA PRO A 131 -3.46 2.79 6.13
C PRO A 131 -3.12 1.90 7.31
N HIS A 132 -2.27 0.90 7.10
CA HIS A 132 -1.66 0.17 8.20
C HIS A 132 -0.78 1.11 9.04
N CYS A 133 -1.15 1.31 10.29
CA CYS A 133 -0.47 2.26 11.18
C CYS A 133 0.39 1.58 12.25
N ASN A 134 -0.14 0.48 12.83
CA ASN A 134 0.51 -0.19 13.95
C ASN A 134 0.13 -1.68 13.97
N VAL A 135 1.09 -2.54 13.73
CA VAL A 135 0.87 -4.00 13.71
C VAL A 135 0.33 -4.53 15.06
N VAL A 136 0.73 -3.94 16.18
CA VAL A 136 0.29 -4.41 17.52
C VAL A 136 -1.23 -4.30 17.66
N ASP A 137 -1.84 -3.25 17.10
CA ASP A 137 -3.29 -3.08 17.16
C ASP A 137 -4.02 -4.07 16.24
N SER A 138 -3.49 -4.33 15.05
CA SER A 138 -4.04 -5.35 14.14
C SER A 138 -3.99 -6.75 14.76
N LEU A 139 -2.90 -7.08 15.47
CA LEU A 139 -2.73 -8.39 16.11
C LEU A 139 -3.72 -8.65 17.26
N LYS A 140 -4.26 -7.61 17.92
CA LYS A 140 -5.25 -7.75 19.01
C LYS A 140 -6.54 -8.42 18.55
N ASN A 141 -6.87 -8.29 17.27
CA ASN A 141 -8.08 -8.85 16.66
C ASN A 141 -7.87 -10.27 16.10
N ILE A 142 -6.66 -10.83 16.23
CA ILE A 142 -6.33 -12.19 15.78
C ILE A 142 -6.35 -13.14 16.99
N PRO A 143 -7.10 -14.25 16.94
CA PRO A 143 -7.07 -15.26 18.00
C PRO A 143 -5.66 -15.77 18.26
N LEU A 144 -5.27 -15.90 19.55
CA LEU A 144 -3.92 -16.30 19.95
C LEU A 144 -3.48 -17.62 19.29
N ALA A 145 -4.39 -18.59 19.18
CA ALA A 145 -4.08 -19.87 18.54
C ALA A 145 -3.73 -19.72 17.05
N ALA A 146 -4.39 -18.80 16.32
CA ALA A 146 -4.08 -18.51 14.92
C ALA A 146 -2.74 -17.77 14.82
N LEU A 147 -2.49 -16.83 15.72
CA LEU A 147 -1.20 -16.11 15.78
C LEU A 147 -0.03 -17.07 16.03
N LEU A 148 -0.16 -17.99 17.00
CA LEU A 148 0.87 -18.99 17.31
C LEU A 148 1.13 -19.92 16.11
N LYS A 149 0.07 -20.39 15.43
CA LYS A 149 0.21 -21.23 14.24
C LYS A 149 0.94 -20.48 13.11
N THR A 150 0.51 -19.25 12.81
CA THR A 150 1.15 -18.44 11.77
C THR A 150 2.61 -18.15 12.10
N THR A 151 2.92 -17.88 13.37
CA THR A 151 4.30 -17.68 13.84
C THR A 151 5.13 -18.95 13.68
N ALA A 152 4.59 -20.14 14.01
CA ALA A 152 5.29 -21.40 13.82
C ALA A 152 5.61 -21.66 12.33
N HIS A 153 4.65 -21.42 11.42
CA HIS A 153 4.89 -21.47 9.97
C HIS A 153 5.98 -20.48 9.54
N ALA A 154 5.97 -19.27 10.06
CA ALA A 154 6.95 -18.24 9.72
C ALA A 154 8.37 -18.61 10.17
N LEU A 155 8.53 -19.14 11.38
CA LEU A 155 9.81 -19.60 11.90
C LEU A 155 10.32 -20.84 11.14
N TYR A 156 9.42 -21.79 10.83
CA TYR A 156 9.77 -22.96 10.02
C TYR A 156 10.27 -22.54 8.63
N ASP A 157 9.53 -21.66 7.94
CA ASP A 157 9.93 -21.15 6.62
C ASP A 157 11.26 -20.38 6.70
N ALA A 158 11.47 -19.57 7.74
CA ALA A 158 12.74 -18.87 7.93
C ALA A 158 13.91 -19.83 8.10
N CYS A 159 13.71 -20.90 8.88
CA CYS A 159 14.74 -21.93 9.11
C CYS A 159 15.10 -22.68 7.82
N ILE A 160 14.12 -23.25 7.11
CA ILE A 160 14.41 -23.98 5.86
C ILE A 160 14.91 -23.05 4.75
N GLY A 161 14.53 -21.78 4.80
CA GLY A 161 14.98 -20.75 3.86
C GLY A 161 16.48 -20.50 3.90
N LEU A 162 17.16 -20.77 5.01
CA LEU A 162 18.64 -20.74 5.11
C LEU A 162 19.31 -21.79 4.22
N PHE A 163 18.57 -22.85 3.87
CA PHE A 163 19.03 -23.96 3.02
C PHE A 163 18.36 -23.94 1.64
N GLY A 164 17.76 -22.82 1.23
CA GLY A 164 17.06 -22.68 -0.05
C GLY A 164 15.64 -23.26 -0.08
N GLY A 165 15.12 -23.73 1.06
CA GLY A 165 13.74 -24.21 1.19
C GLY A 165 12.70 -23.08 1.18
N LEU A 166 11.46 -23.44 0.88
CA LEU A 166 10.32 -22.52 0.84
C LEU A 166 9.08 -23.20 1.45
N HIS A 167 8.45 -22.50 2.38
CA HIS A 167 7.14 -22.85 2.93
C HIS A 167 6.21 -21.64 2.85
N THR A 168 5.03 -21.83 2.28
CA THR A 168 4.06 -20.75 2.08
C THR A 168 2.82 -20.92 2.93
N ILE A 169 2.18 -19.81 3.25
CA ILE A 169 0.84 -19.74 3.84
C ILE A 169 -0.09 -18.94 2.93
N PRO A 170 -1.42 -19.12 3.01
CA PRO A 170 -2.37 -18.27 2.31
C PRO A 170 -2.22 -16.80 2.73
N ILE A 171 -2.34 -15.88 1.76
CA ILE A 171 -2.47 -14.45 2.04
C ILE A 171 -3.83 -14.19 2.69
N LEU A 172 -4.90 -14.65 2.05
CA LEU A 172 -6.28 -14.52 2.49
C LEU A 172 -6.81 -15.90 2.91
N ASN A 173 -7.35 -16.01 4.12
CA ASN A 173 -7.97 -17.26 4.58
C ASN A 173 -9.13 -16.98 5.55
N ASP A 174 -9.91 -18.02 5.83
CA ASP A 174 -11.03 -17.95 6.75
C ASP A 174 -10.57 -17.70 8.21
N PRO A 175 -11.39 -17.04 9.03
CA PRO A 175 -11.08 -16.82 10.44
C PRO A 175 -10.72 -18.12 11.17
N GLY A 176 -9.68 -18.04 12.01
CA GLY A 176 -9.18 -19.19 12.77
C GLY A 176 -8.32 -20.20 11.98
N ARG A 177 -8.16 -20.02 10.68
CA ARG A 177 -7.21 -20.77 9.85
C ARG A 177 -5.84 -20.10 9.86
N SER A 178 -4.81 -20.85 9.45
CA SER A 178 -3.47 -20.26 9.23
C SER A 178 -3.48 -19.41 7.96
N GLY A 179 -2.96 -18.20 8.04
CA GLY A 179 -2.91 -17.27 6.92
C GLY A 179 -2.39 -15.91 7.40
N ALA A 180 -2.15 -15.01 6.46
CA ALA A 180 -1.66 -13.68 6.79
C ALA A 180 -2.80 -12.73 7.18
N MET A 181 -3.91 -12.77 6.45
CA MET A 181 -5.12 -11.98 6.69
C MET A 181 -6.30 -12.94 6.81
N THR A 182 -6.80 -13.11 8.05
CA THR A 182 -7.83 -14.11 8.40
C THR A 182 -9.02 -13.46 9.11
N PHE A 183 -9.42 -12.28 8.63
CA PHE A 183 -10.56 -11.55 9.17
C PHE A 183 -11.86 -11.96 8.45
N PRO A 184 -13.02 -11.85 9.14
CA PRO A 184 -14.31 -12.20 8.53
C PRO A 184 -14.57 -11.40 7.25
N GLY A 185 -15.01 -12.05 6.17
CA GLY A 185 -15.34 -11.43 4.88
C GLY A 185 -14.14 -11.05 4.00
N TRP A 186 -12.94 -10.93 4.57
CA TRP A 186 -11.77 -10.42 3.85
C TRP A 186 -11.30 -11.34 2.72
N LYS A 187 -11.47 -12.65 2.88
CA LYS A 187 -11.07 -13.61 1.84
C LYS A 187 -11.88 -13.43 0.57
N GLU A 188 -13.20 -13.36 0.69
CA GLU A 188 -14.09 -13.20 -0.44
C GLU A 188 -13.88 -11.86 -1.14
N GLU A 189 -13.85 -10.78 -0.36
CA GLU A 189 -13.68 -9.44 -0.90
C GLU A 189 -12.29 -9.24 -1.54
N GLY A 190 -11.23 -9.69 -0.88
CA GLY A 190 -9.88 -9.58 -1.43
C GLY A 190 -9.67 -10.43 -2.70
N LEU A 191 -10.27 -11.63 -2.77
CA LEU A 191 -10.19 -12.46 -3.98
C LEU A 191 -10.96 -11.87 -5.18
N ARG A 192 -12.01 -11.09 -4.95
CA ARG A 192 -12.73 -10.36 -6.02
C ARG A 192 -11.89 -9.28 -6.68
N LEU A 193 -10.88 -8.75 -6.00
CA LEU A 193 -9.98 -7.73 -6.53
C LEU A 193 -8.86 -8.30 -7.40
N VAL A 194 -8.70 -9.63 -7.44
CA VAL A 194 -7.66 -10.28 -8.24
C VAL A 194 -8.01 -10.17 -9.72
N PRO A 195 -7.17 -9.56 -10.57
CA PRO A 195 -7.43 -9.49 -12.00
C PRO A 195 -7.40 -10.88 -12.65
N GLU A 196 -8.28 -11.11 -13.64
CA GLU A 196 -8.43 -12.41 -14.33
C GLU A 196 -7.10 -12.97 -14.89
N ASN A 197 -6.22 -12.09 -15.40
CA ASN A 197 -4.95 -12.47 -16.00
C ASN A 197 -3.75 -12.29 -15.06
N SER A 198 -3.97 -12.12 -13.76
CA SER A 198 -2.90 -11.97 -12.79
C SER A 198 -2.13 -13.29 -12.60
N ARG A 199 -0.81 -13.20 -12.42
CA ARG A 199 0.05 -14.31 -11.98
C ARG A 199 0.06 -14.49 -10.46
N TRP A 200 -0.62 -13.63 -9.76
CA TRP A 200 -0.71 -13.67 -8.30
C TRP A 200 -1.32 -14.99 -7.81
N LYS A 201 -0.81 -15.45 -6.70
CA LYS A 201 -1.32 -16.65 -6.02
C LYS A 201 -1.72 -16.27 -4.60
N ASN A 202 -2.79 -16.86 -4.09
CA ASN A 202 -3.15 -16.69 -2.68
C ASN A 202 -2.18 -17.46 -1.77
N ALA A 203 -0.90 -17.12 -1.86
CA ALA A 203 0.18 -17.73 -1.11
C ALA A 203 1.34 -16.74 -0.96
N LEU A 204 1.98 -16.69 0.21
CA LEU A 204 3.23 -15.96 0.40
C LEU A 204 4.20 -16.81 1.24
N PRO A 205 5.52 -16.62 1.09
CA PRO A 205 6.50 -17.22 2.00
C PRO A 205 6.17 -16.85 3.44
N ALA A 206 6.00 -17.84 4.32
CA ALA A 206 5.50 -17.61 5.67
C ALA A 206 6.42 -16.70 6.50
N ARG A 207 7.74 -16.71 6.22
CA ARG A 207 8.73 -15.79 6.82
C ARG A 207 8.43 -14.30 6.60
N SER A 208 7.58 -13.95 5.63
CA SER A 208 7.10 -12.59 5.41
C SER A 208 6.43 -12.00 6.66
N MET A 209 5.75 -12.83 7.45
CA MET A 209 5.07 -12.40 8.67
C MET A 209 6.03 -11.88 9.74
N LEU A 210 7.28 -12.38 9.79
CA LEU A 210 8.31 -11.86 10.70
C LEU A 210 8.70 -10.43 10.35
N SER A 211 8.72 -10.08 9.07
CA SER A 211 9.02 -8.71 8.64
C SER A 211 7.91 -7.73 8.98
N VAL A 212 6.65 -8.16 8.86
CA VAL A 212 5.49 -7.30 9.14
C VAL A 212 5.26 -7.13 10.64
N SER A 213 5.58 -8.17 11.46
CA SER A 213 5.32 -8.18 12.91
C SER A 213 6.00 -7.07 13.71
N THR A 214 6.95 -6.36 13.13
CA THR A 214 7.68 -5.24 13.76
C THR A 214 7.37 -3.89 13.14
N TYR A 215 6.47 -3.84 12.13
CA TYR A 215 6.23 -2.62 11.36
C TYR A 215 5.20 -1.71 12.02
N ILE A 216 5.65 -0.51 12.41
CA ILE A 216 4.84 0.49 13.12
C ILE A 216 5.10 1.87 12.50
N PRO A 217 4.46 2.21 11.36
CA PRO A 217 4.55 3.54 10.74
C PRO A 217 4.24 4.69 11.69
N GLU A 218 3.30 4.49 12.61
CA GLU A 218 2.90 5.46 13.64
C GLU A 218 4.07 6.10 14.40
N LYS A 219 5.22 5.42 14.50
CA LYS A 219 6.40 5.94 15.21
C LYS A 219 7.08 7.09 14.49
N ALA A 220 6.97 7.13 13.15
CA ALA A 220 7.71 8.07 12.32
C ALA A 220 6.86 9.27 11.84
N VAL A 221 5.53 9.20 11.90
CA VAL A 221 4.63 10.19 11.27
C VAL A 221 4.77 11.63 11.78
N ARG A 222 5.32 11.85 12.97
CA ARG A 222 5.64 13.21 13.49
C ARG A 222 6.66 13.95 12.63
N ASN A 223 7.44 13.23 11.83
CA ASN A 223 8.44 13.80 10.93
C ASN A 223 7.86 14.23 9.58
N ILE A 224 6.61 13.89 9.28
CA ILE A 224 5.94 14.28 8.04
C ILE A 224 5.78 15.80 8.03
N LYS A 225 6.20 16.43 6.93
CA LYS A 225 6.18 17.89 6.75
C LYS A 225 5.14 18.38 5.75
N CYS A 226 4.56 17.46 4.98
CA CYS A 226 3.51 17.78 4.01
C CYS A 226 2.12 17.42 4.55
N PRO A 227 1.04 18.00 3.98
CA PRO A 227 -0.32 17.61 4.31
C PRO A 227 -0.59 16.14 3.98
N VAL A 228 -1.42 15.49 4.81
CA VAL A 228 -1.84 14.09 4.66
C VAL A 228 -3.36 14.01 4.59
N CYS A 229 -3.89 13.24 3.64
CA CYS A 229 -5.31 12.88 3.56
C CYS A 229 -5.46 11.40 3.89
N ILE A 230 -6.26 11.08 4.91
CA ILE A 230 -6.47 9.71 5.37
C ILE A 230 -7.96 9.36 5.28
N HIS A 231 -8.27 8.26 4.59
CA HIS A 231 -9.59 7.63 4.63
C HIS A 231 -9.51 6.33 5.42
N TYR A 232 -10.46 6.07 6.33
CA TYR A 232 -10.46 4.85 7.14
C TYR A 232 -11.87 4.37 7.48
N GLY A 233 -12.05 3.04 7.54
CA GLY A 233 -13.29 2.39 7.89
C GLY A 233 -13.51 2.33 9.40
N LYS A 234 -14.72 2.68 9.86
CA LYS A 234 -15.08 2.58 11.28
C LYS A 234 -15.27 1.13 11.75
N GLN A 235 -15.53 0.21 10.82
CA GLN A 235 -15.70 -1.22 11.09
C GLN A 235 -14.47 -2.05 10.67
N ASP A 236 -13.37 -1.40 10.25
CA ASP A 236 -12.16 -2.10 9.82
C ASP A 236 -11.53 -2.88 11.00
N VAL A 237 -11.58 -4.20 10.89
CA VAL A 237 -11.07 -5.11 11.93
C VAL A 237 -9.58 -5.40 11.78
N GLY A 238 -9.02 -5.27 10.58
CA GLY A 238 -7.61 -5.51 10.29
C GLY A 238 -6.75 -4.28 10.50
N VAL A 239 -7.32 -3.08 10.27
CA VAL A 239 -6.72 -1.79 10.57
C VAL A 239 -7.65 -1.03 11.52
N PRO A 240 -7.58 -1.28 12.84
CA PRO A 240 -8.52 -0.71 13.80
C PRO A 240 -8.58 0.83 13.73
N PRO A 241 -9.78 1.45 13.70
CA PRO A 241 -9.95 2.89 13.57
C PRO A 241 -9.17 3.69 14.61
N GLY A 242 -9.14 3.24 15.87
CA GLY A 242 -8.36 3.89 16.92
C GLY A 242 -6.85 3.93 16.67
N SER A 243 -6.31 2.99 15.88
CA SER A 243 -4.90 3.01 15.44
C SER A 243 -4.65 4.14 14.44
N VAL A 244 -5.59 4.32 13.50
CA VAL A 244 -5.52 5.39 12.49
C VAL A 244 -5.69 6.75 13.14
N GLU A 245 -6.67 6.92 14.03
CA GLU A 245 -6.94 8.17 14.75
C GLU A 245 -5.75 8.62 15.60
N ARG A 246 -5.13 7.69 16.35
CA ARG A 246 -3.92 8.00 17.13
C ARG A 246 -2.74 8.38 16.24
N THR A 247 -2.63 7.75 15.07
CA THR A 247 -1.58 8.08 14.08
C THR A 247 -1.82 9.46 13.51
N ALA A 248 -3.04 9.75 13.07
CA ALA A 248 -3.46 11.05 12.54
C ALA A 248 -3.22 12.20 13.54
N ALA A 249 -3.52 11.98 14.83
CA ALA A 249 -3.29 12.97 15.87
C ALA A 249 -1.82 13.37 16.08
N LYS A 250 -0.86 12.63 15.49
CA LYS A 250 0.58 12.93 15.53
C LYS A 250 1.08 13.68 14.31
N ILE A 251 0.25 13.84 13.28
CA ILE A 251 0.58 14.51 12.02
C ILE A 251 0.15 15.97 12.13
N GLU A 252 1.03 16.90 11.78
CA GLU A 252 0.80 18.34 11.93
C GLU A 252 -0.37 18.83 11.07
N THR A 253 -0.43 18.37 9.81
CA THR A 253 -1.49 18.76 8.88
C THR A 253 -2.16 17.53 8.30
N VAL A 254 -3.36 17.20 8.77
CA VAL A 254 -4.09 16.02 8.34
C VAL A 254 -5.55 16.33 8.04
N ALA A 255 -6.05 15.82 6.90
CA ALA A 255 -7.46 15.71 6.57
C ALA A 255 -7.89 14.27 6.84
N LEU A 256 -8.71 14.05 7.86
CA LEU A 256 -9.12 12.72 8.32
C LEU A 256 -10.59 12.47 7.93
N HIS A 257 -10.84 11.44 7.15
CA HIS A 257 -12.14 11.10 6.57
C HIS A 257 -12.59 9.69 7.00
N PRO A 258 -13.34 9.58 8.11
CA PRO A 258 -13.98 8.32 8.48
C PRO A 258 -15.14 7.98 7.54
N PHE A 259 -15.34 6.69 7.28
CA PHE A 259 -16.51 6.19 6.58
C PHE A 259 -17.13 5.00 7.33
N ASP A 260 -18.43 4.78 7.10
CA ASP A 260 -19.13 3.60 7.63
C ASP A 260 -18.86 2.43 6.69
N GLY A 261 -18.01 1.49 7.10
CA GLY A 261 -17.57 0.34 6.31
C GLY A 261 -16.30 -0.31 6.82
N ASP A 262 -15.93 -1.40 6.17
CA ASP A 262 -14.74 -2.21 6.45
C ASP A 262 -13.62 -1.91 5.43
N HIS A 263 -12.54 -2.65 5.52
CA HIS A 263 -11.27 -2.46 4.80
C HIS A 263 -11.39 -2.46 3.28
N PHE A 264 -12.19 -3.35 2.72
CA PHE A 264 -12.32 -3.51 1.27
C PHE A 264 -13.38 -2.63 0.63
N ASP A 265 -14.26 -1.99 1.40
CA ASP A 265 -15.33 -1.13 0.88
C ASP A 265 -14.79 0.05 0.06
N VAL A 266 -13.56 0.49 0.34
CA VAL A 266 -12.86 1.56 -0.39
C VAL A 266 -12.65 1.28 -1.88
N TYR A 267 -12.76 0.04 -2.30
CA TYR A 267 -12.61 -0.38 -3.71
C TYR A 267 -13.93 -0.44 -4.47
N HIS A 268 -15.07 -0.22 -3.79
CA HIS A 268 -16.41 -0.36 -4.33
C HIS A 268 -17.18 0.97 -4.34
N ASP A 269 -18.00 1.16 -5.37
CA ASP A 269 -18.92 2.31 -5.43
C ASP A 269 -20.14 2.07 -4.50
N PRO A 270 -20.68 3.14 -3.92
CA PRO A 270 -20.39 4.56 -4.19
C PRO A 270 -19.22 5.13 -3.36
N LEU A 271 -18.67 4.37 -2.41
CA LEU A 271 -17.64 4.86 -1.49
C LEU A 271 -16.35 5.23 -2.23
N ARG A 272 -15.90 4.42 -3.17
CA ARG A 272 -14.71 4.68 -3.99
C ARG A 272 -14.80 6.04 -4.72
N ALA A 273 -15.95 6.34 -5.32
CA ALA A 273 -16.18 7.61 -6.02
C ALA A 273 -16.13 8.80 -5.06
N ARG A 274 -16.69 8.66 -3.84
CA ARG A 274 -16.61 9.67 -2.78
C ARG A 274 -15.17 9.92 -2.36
N ILE A 275 -14.42 8.86 -2.07
CA ILE A 275 -13.01 8.94 -1.68
C ILE A 275 -12.19 9.64 -2.78
N MET A 276 -12.42 9.30 -4.05
CA MET A 276 -11.78 9.96 -5.17
C MET A 276 -12.06 11.48 -5.18
N SER A 277 -13.31 11.88 -4.96
CA SER A 277 -13.70 13.30 -4.87
C SER A 277 -12.95 14.03 -3.76
N ASP A 278 -12.88 13.44 -2.56
CA ASP A 278 -12.19 14.02 -1.40
C ASP A 278 -10.67 14.12 -1.67
N GLN A 279 -10.06 13.10 -2.25
CA GLN A 279 -8.64 13.09 -2.62
C GLN A 279 -8.33 14.16 -3.69
N LEU A 280 -9.16 14.30 -4.71
CA LEU A 280 -8.98 15.33 -5.74
C LEU A 280 -9.15 16.75 -5.16
N ALA A 281 -10.10 16.96 -4.25
CA ALA A 281 -10.27 18.24 -3.56
C ALA A 281 -9.03 18.56 -2.70
N PHE A 282 -8.48 17.58 -2.00
CA PHE A 282 -7.24 17.71 -1.22
C PHE A 282 -6.04 18.09 -2.11
N LEU A 283 -5.82 17.37 -3.22
CA LEU A 283 -4.74 17.65 -4.15
C LEU A 283 -4.83 19.06 -4.75
N LYS A 284 -6.04 19.49 -5.15
CA LYS A 284 -6.26 20.83 -5.70
C LYS A 284 -5.91 21.93 -4.71
N ARG A 285 -6.19 21.75 -3.41
CA ARG A 285 -5.82 22.73 -2.37
C ARG A 285 -4.32 22.90 -2.19
N ILE A 286 -3.55 21.85 -2.41
CA ILE A 286 -2.07 21.91 -2.31
C ILE A 286 -1.47 22.57 -3.55
N LEU A 287 -2.11 22.41 -4.72
CA LEU A 287 -1.63 22.95 -5.99
C LEU A 287 -2.07 24.40 -6.26
N ALA A 288 -3.01 24.91 -5.48
CA ALA A 288 -3.50 26.31 -5.58
C ALA A 288 -2.49 27.27 -4.96
#